data_db9e9a4c62704937729852e7e4689d4b
#
_entry.id   db9e9a4c62704937729852e7e4689d4b
#
_cell.length_a   1.000
_cell.length_b   1.000
_cell.length_c   1.000
_cell.angle_alpha   90.00
_cell.angle_beta   90.00
_cell.angle_gamma   90.00
#
_symmetry.space_group_name_H-M   'P 1'
#
loop_
_entity.id
_entity.type
_entity.pdbx_description
1 polymer ?
#
loop_
_entity_poly.entity_id
_entity_poly.type
_entity_poly.pdbx_seq_one_letter_code
_entity_poly.pdbx_strand_id
1 'polypeptide(L)'
;AIDRYADWVVVQEYAPPKTVDAHKARQRLFDIIAATIAVLDMAPNKLVLKTRERQKGKNQYQKMAEKGDFIEVQEYNARLWVNLTDYLDTGLFLDHRIARRMLGQMSKGKDFLNLFSYTGSASVHAGLGGARSTTTVDMSRTYLEWAERNLRLNGLTGRAHRLMQADVLGWLRESTEQFDLIFIDPPTFSNSKRMEDAFDVQRDHIRLMTDLKRLLRKGGTIMFSNNKRGFRMDHDGLAALGLKAQEISQKTLSQDFARNRQIHNCWLITAA
;
A
#
# COMPACT_ATOMS: atom_id res chain seq x y z
N ALA A 1 -17.47 -0.35 3.18
CA ALA A 1 -16.89 0.39 2.05
C ALA A 1 -17.45 -0.17 0.75
N ILE A 2 -17.49 0.65 -0.29
CA ILE A 2 -17.90 0.26 -1.64
C ILE A 2 -16.81 0.77 -2.57
N ASP A 3 -16.09 -0.17 -3.20
CA ASP A 3 -14.94 0.13 -4.04
C ASP A 3 -15.19 -0.39 -5.46
N ARG A 4 -14.93 0.44 -6.46
CA ARG A 4 -15.10 0.07 -7.88
C ARG A 4 -13.77 -0.26 -8.53
N TYR A 5 -13.72 -1.40 -9.24
CA TYR A 5 -12.60 -1.92 -10.00
C TYR A 5 -13.05 -2.21 -11.43
N ALA A 6 -12.85 -1.28 -12.36
CA ALA A 6 -13.39 -1.30 -13.71
C ALA A 6 -14.93 -1.47 -13.70
N ASP A 7 -15.45 -2.59 -14.18
CA ASP A 7 -16.88 -2.95 -14.20
C ASP A 7 -17.31 -3.79 -12.98
N TRP A 8 -16.39 -4.06 -12.03
CA TRP A 8 -16.65 -4.78 -10.80
C TRP A 8 -16.80 -3.85 -9.61
N VAL A 9 -17.56 -4.29 -8.61
CA VAL A 9 -17.72 -3.58 -7.34
C VAL A 9 -17.47 -4.55 -6.20
N VAL A 10 -16.68 -4.10 -5.23
CA VAL A 10 -16.46 -4.82 -3.97
C VAL A 10 -17.19 -4.06 -2.86
N VAL A 11 -18.16 -4.72 -2.26
CA VAL A 11 -18.83 -4.25 -1.04
C VAL A 11 -18.14 -4.90 0.15
N GLN A 12 -17.51 -4.09 1.01
CA GLN A 12 -16.86 -4.57 2.23
C GLN A 12 -17.73 -4.21 3.43
N GLU A 13 -18.32 -5.24 4.04
CA GLU A 13 -19.01 -5.13 5.31
C GLU A 13 -17.99 -5.24 6.44
N TYR A 14 -18.03 -4.30 7.38
CA TYR A 14 -17.35 -4.46 8.67
C TYR A 14 -18.31 -5.13 9.62
N ALA A 15 -17.94 -6.31 10.13
CA ALA A 15 -18.80 -7.08 11.02
C ALA A 15 -19.38 -6.21 12.13
N PRO A 16 -20.71 -6.17 12.29
CA PRO A 16 -21.37 -5.31 13.27
C PRO A 16 -20.96 -5.72 14.69
N PRO A 17 -20.91 -4.77 15.64
CA PRO A 17 -20.74 -5.09 17.05
C PRO A 17 -21.83 -6.04 17.54
N LYS A 18 -21.53 -6.87 18.53
CA LYS A 18 -22.49 -7.83 19.13
C LYS A 18 -23.77 -7.18 19.67
N THR A 19 -23.76 -5.86 19.90
CA THR A 19 -24.90 -5.06 20.33
C THR A 19 -25.89 -4.73 19.22
N VAL A 20 -25.53 -4.97 17.96
CA VAL A 20 -26.39 -4.75 16.80
C VAL A 20 -27.14 -6.04 16.49
N ASP A 21 -28.45 -5.94 16.36
CA ASP A 21 -29.31 -7.06 15.97
C ASP A 21 -28.87 -7.63 14.60
N ALA A 22 -28.63 -8.94 14.56
CA ALA A 22 -28.10 -9.62 13.37
C ALA A 22 -29.06 -9.58 12.18
N HIS A 23 -30.39 -9.62 12.43
CA HIS A 23 -31.39 -9.54 11.37
C HIS A 23 -31.39 -8.15 10.72
N LYS A 24 -31.38 -7.10 11.55
CA LYS A 24 -31.29 -5.72 11.06
C LYS A 24 -29.98 -5.44 10.31
N ALA A 25 -28.86 -5.98 10.78
CA ALA A 25 -27.58 -5.86 10.08
C ALA A 25 -27.64 -6.50 8.70
N ARG A 26 -28.19 -7.72 8.60
CA ARG A 26 -28.35 -8.44 7.32
C ARG A 26 -29.29 -7.69 6.37
N GLN A 27 -30.41 -7.18 6.87
CA GLN A 27 -31.35 -6.40 6.05
C GLN A 27 -30.67 -5.16 5.46
N ARG A 28 -29.93 -4.39 6.28
CA ARG A 28 -29.15 -3.24 5.80
C ARG A 28 -28.12 -3.62 4.73
N LEU A 29 -27.48 -4.77 4.89
CA LEU A 29 -26.53 -5.26 3.88
C LEU A 29 -27.23 -5.53 2.56
N PHE A 30 -28.38 -6.20 2.56
CA PHE A 30 -29.17 -6.43 1.35
C PHE A 30 -29.65 -5.13 0.71
N ASP A 31 -30.09 -4.16 1.51
CA ASP A 31 -30.49 -2.84 1.02
C ASP A 31 -29.31 -2.11 0.35
N ILE A 32 -28.12 -2.19 0.96
CA ILE A 32 -26.89 -1.62 0.37
C ILE A 32 -26.53 -2.31 -0.95
N ILE A 33 -26.61 -3.64 -1.03
CA ILE A 33 -26.33 -4.40 -2.25
C ILE A 33 -27.33 -4.00 -3.35
N ALA A 34 -28.62 -4.00 -3.06
CA ALA A 34 -29.67 -3.64 -4.00
C ALA A 34 -29.52 -2.19 -4.50
N ALA A 35 -29.28 -1.25 -3.57
CA ALA A 35 -29.04 0.15 -3.92
C ALA A 35 -27.76 0.32 -4.77
N THR A 36 -26.69 -0.41 -4.45
CA THR A 36 -25.43 -0.35 -5.22
C THR A 36 -25.65 -0.81 -6.65
N ILE A 37 -26.34 -1.94 -6.86
CA ILE A 37 -26.66 -2.47 -8.19
C ILE A 37 -27.52 -1.48 -8.98
N ALA A 38 -28.56 -0.93 -8.33
CA ALA A 38 -29.49 0.01 -8.98
C ALA A 38 -28.82 1.35 -9.36
N VAL A 39 -28.04 1.93 -8.43
CA VAL A 39 -27.40 3.24 -8.65
C VAL A 39 -26.27 3.18 -9.67
N LEU A 40 -25.52 2.08 -9.69
CA LEU A 40 -24.40 1.91 -10.62
C LEU A 40 -24.80 1.26 -11.94
N ASP A 41 -26.08 0.88 -12.10
CA ASP A 41 -26.61 0.18 -13.27
C ASP A 41 -25.71 -1.00 -13.69
N MET A 42 -25.41 -1.87 -12.73
CA MET A 42 -24.43 -2.94 -12.91
C MET A 42 -25.07 -4.33 -12.86
N ALA A 43 -24.44 -5.28 -13.56
CA ALA A 43 -24.84 -6.68 -13.49
C ALA A 43 -24.57 -7.25 -12.09
N PRO A 44 -25.54 -7.94 -11.44
CA PRO A 44 -25.38 -8.47 -10.07
C PRO A 44 -24.18 -9.41 -9.89
N ASN A 45 -23.79 -10.16 -10.93
CA ASN A 45 -22.65 -11.08 -10.92
C ASN A 45 -21.29 -10.37 -10.94
N LYS A 46 -21.26 -9.06 -11.10
CA LYS A 46 -20.07 -8.20 -10.99
C LYS A 46 -19.89 -7.60 -9.60
N LEU A 47 -20.76 -7.91 -8.64
CA LEU A 47 -20.63 -7.50 -7.27
C LEU A 47 -19.99 -8.61 -6.43
N VAL A 48 -18.92 -8.26 -5.71
CA VAL A 48 -18.24 -9.14 -4.76
C VAL A 48 -18.48 -8.61 -3.34
N LEU A 49 -19.01 -9.47 -2.47
CA LEU A 49 -19.20 -9.17 -1.06
C LEU A 49 -18.03 -9.72 -0.24
N LYS A 50 -17.44 -8.89 0.61
CA LYS A 50 -16.42 -9.28 1.60
C LYS A 50 -16.86 -8.84 3.00
N THR A 51 -16.74 -9.72 3.98
CA THR A 51 -16.98 -9.38 5.38
C THR A 51 -15.64 -9.27 6.10
N ARG A 52 -15.36 -8.10 6.68
CA ARG A 52 -14.19 -7.86 7.53
C ARG A 52 -14.58 -8.03 8.99
N GLU A 53 -14.13 -9.11 9.60
CA GLU A 53 -14.22 -9.31 11.03
C GLU A 53 -13.02 -8.66 11.75
N ARG A 54 -13.18 -8.33 13.04
CA ARG A 54 -12.03 -7.95 13.88
C ARG A 54 -11.13 -9.17 14.03
N GLN A 55 -10.12 -9.25 13.21
CA GLN A 55 -9.18 -10.36 13.25
C GLN A 55 -8.22 -10.21 14.44
N LYS A 56 -8.08 -11.30 15.21
CA LYS A 56 -7.01 -11.48 16.19
C LYS A 56 -5.91 -12.30 15.50
N GLY A 57 -4.74 -11.70 15.23
CA GLY A 57 -3.56 -12.41 14.77
C GLY A 57 -3.32 -12.44 13.24
N LYS A 58 -2.66 -13.49 12.75
CA LYS A 58 -2.08 -13.62 11.40
C LYS A 58 -3.06 -13.82 10.23
N ASN A 59 -4.36 -13.87 10.48
CA ASN A 59 -5.36 -14.26 9.48
C ASN A 59 -5.60 -13.20 8.37
N GLN A 60 -5.03 -12.00 8.51
CA GLN A 60 -5.19 -10.91 7.54
C GLN A 60 -4.65 -11.25 6.15
N TYR A 61 -3.69 -12.15 6.06
CA TYR A 61 -3.00 -12.55 4.82
C TYR A 61 -3.40 -13.96 4.33
N GLN A 62 -4.42 -14.57 4.93
CA GLN A 62 -4.88 -15.89 4.49
C GLN A 62 -5.68 -15.78 3.20
N LYS A 63 -5.44 -16.75 2.32
CA LYS A 63 -6.20 -16.94 1.08
C LYS A 63 -7.61 -17.41 1.45
N MET A 64 -8.64 -16.71 0.96
CA MET A 64 -10.05 -16.98 1.25
C MET A 64 -10.66 -17.98 0.25
N ALA A 65 -10.12 -18.02 -0.97
CA ALA A 65 -10.54 -18.90 -2.07
C ALA A 65 -9.35 -19.17 -2.99
N GLU A 66 -9.53 -20.08 -3.94
CA GLU A 66 -8.51 -20.47 -4.93
C GLU A 66 -9.05 -20.38 -6.36
N LYS A 67 -9.86 -19.37 -6.63
CA LYS A 67 -10.40 -19.15 -7.97
C LYS A 67 -9.34 -18.72 -8.97
N GLY A 68 -8.31 -18.01 -8.50
CA GLY A 68 -7.21 -17.54 -9.33
C GLY A 68 -7.56 -16.40 -10.28
N ASP A 69 -8.77 -15.82 -10.16
CA ASP A 69 -9.29 -14.82 -11.08
C ASP A 69 -8.67 -13.46 -10.83
N PHE A 70 -7.74 -13.07 -11.67
CA PHE A 70 -7.18 -11.75 -11.71
C PHE A 70 -7.89 -10.88 -12.73
N ILE A 71 -8.19 -9.64 -12.35
CA ILE A 71 -8.83 -8.64 -13.19
C ILE A 71 -7.83 -7.52 -13.43
N GLU A 72 -7.69 -7.12 -14.68
CA GLU A 72 -6.89 -5.95 -15.03
C GLU A 72 -7.69 -4.68 -14.74
N VAL A 73 -7.06 -3.74 -14.03
CA VAL A 73 -7.59 -2.41 -13.80
C VAL A 73 -6.58 -1.35 -14.20
N GLN A 74 -7.07 -0.17 -14.54
CA GLN A 74 -6.24 0.96 -14.91
C GLN A 74 -6.25 2.01 -13.81
N GLU A 75 -5.05 2.44 -13.41
CA GLU A 75 -4.85 3.58 -12.52
C GLU A 75 -3.92 4.59 -13.20
N TYR A 76 -4.47 5.70 -13.68
CA TYR A 76 -3.78 6.66 -14.57
C TYR A 76 -3.23 5.95 -15.82
N ASN A 77 -1.90 5.92 -16.00
CA ASN A 77 -1.23 5.21 -17.10
C ASN A 77 -0.74 3.81 -16.71
N ALA A 78 -0.95 3.38 -15.48
CA ALA A 78 -0.56 2.06 -15.00
C ALA A 78 -1.69 1.05 -15.18
N ARG A 79 -1.36 -0.16 -15.61
CA ARG A 79 -2.23 -1.34 -15.66
C ARG A 79 -1.86 -2.24 -14.49
N LEU A 80 -2.83 -2.66 -13.71
CA LEU A 80 -2.59 -3.41 -12.49
C LEU A 80 -3.53 -4.61 -12.40
N TRP A 81 -3.00 -5.74 -11.99
CA TRP A 81 -3.80 -6.90 -11.64
C TRP A 81 -4.37 -6.73 -10.24
N VAL A 82 -5.66 -6.99 -10.09
CA VAL A 82 -6.35 -7.11 -8.79
C VAL A 82 -7.03 -8.47 -8.69
N ASN A 83 -7.16 -8.99 -7.49
CA ASN A 83 -7.94 -10.20 -7.22
C ASN A 83 -9.03 -9.87 -6.20
N LEU A 84 -10.27 -9.96 -6.64
CA LEU A 84 -11.41 -9.51 -5.84
C LEU A 84 -11.99 -10.62 -4.94
N THR A 85 -11.58 -11.88 -5.11
CA THR A 85 -12.21 -13.04 -4.48
C THR A 85 -11.32 -13.81 -3.52
N ASP A 86 -10.04 -13.98 -3.85
CA ASP A 86 -9.19 -14.95 -3.17
C ASP A 86 -8.52 -14.40 -1.91
N TYR A 87 -8.39 -13.08 -1.80
CA TYR A 87 -7.73 -12.40 -0.69
C TYR A 87 -8.67 -11.38 -0.03
N LEU A 88 -8.44 -11.10 1.24
CA LEU A 88 -9.20 -10.05 1.94
C LEU A 88 -8.97 -8.69 1.27
N ASP A 89 -7.72 -8.34 1.02
CA ASP A 89 -7.35 -7.15 0.27
C ASP A 89 -7.24 -7.47 -1.23
N THR A 90 -7.55 -6.49 -2.07
CA THR A 90 -7.70 -6.70 -3.51
C THR A 90 -6.41 -6.67 -4.31
N GLY A 91 -5.28 -6.41 -3.65
CA GLY A 91 -3.99 -6.19 -4.29
C GLY A 91 -3.70 -4.72 -4.62
N LEU A 92 -4.64 -3.81 -4.35
CA LEU A 92 -4.48 -2.38 -4.62
C LEU A 92 -5.16 -1.54 -3.54
N PHE A 93 -4.38 -0.77 -2.80
CA PHE A 93 -4.89 0.21 -1.83
C PHE A 93 -5.26 1.50 -2.55
N LEU A 94 -6.56 1.74 -2.73
CA LEU A 94 -7.08 2.85 -3.54
C LEU A 94 -6.79 4.24 -2.95
N ASP A 95 -6.67 4.34 -1.64
CA ASP A 95 -6.36 5.58 -0.94
C ASP A 95 -4.96 6.13 -1.28
N HIS A 96 -4.02 5.27 -1.69
CA HIS A 96 -2.66 5.65 -2.07
C HIS A 96 -2.50 6.04 -3.54
N ARG A 97 -3.56 6.07 -4.36
CA ARG A 97 -3.42 6.32 -5.81
C ARG A 97 -2.77 7.65 -6.16
N ILE A 98 -3.04 8.72 -5.38
CA ILE A 98 -2.39 10.01 -5.61
C ILE A 98 -0.92 9.97 -5.21
N ALA A 99 -0.59 9.31 -4.09
CA ALA A 99 0.81 9.11 -3.68
C ALA A 99 1.59 8.33 -4.74
N ARG A 100 1.03 7.26 -5.32
CA ARG A 100 1.64 6.51 -6.43
C ARG A 100 1.86 7.37 -7.68
N ARG A 101 0.88 8.20 -8.04
CA ARG A 101 1.04 9.16 -9.15
C ARG A 101 2.18 10.13 -8.90
N MET A 102 2.27 10.68 -7.68
CA MET A 102 3.37 11.58 -7.30
C MET A 102 4.73 10.88 -7.37
N LEU A 103 4.82 9.62 -6.90
CA LEU A 103 6.03 8.81 -7.03
C LEU A 103 6.44 8.66 -8.51
N GLY A 104 5.49 8.34 -9.39
CA GLY A 104 5.76 8.30 -10.84
C GLY A 104 6.32 9.63 -11.37
N GLN A 105 5.71 10.76 -11.01
CA GLN A 105 6.17 12.10 -11.42
C GLN A 105 7.57 12.45 -10.90
N MET A 106 7.95 11.93 -9.73
CA MET A 106 9.25 12.17 -9.11
C MET A 106 10.35 11.23 -9.59
N SER A 107 10.03 10.17 -10.35
CA SER A 107 10.95 9.03 -10.59
C SER A 107 11.86 9.17 -11.79
N LYS A 108 11.64 10.14 -12.70
CA LYS A 108 12.40 10.26 -13.96
C LYS A 108 13.91 10.29 -13.72
N GLY A 109 14.63 9.30 -14.30
CA GLY A 109 16.07 9.13 -14.23
C GLY A 109 16.62 8.73 -12.85
N LYS A 110 15.76 8.36 -11.90
CA LYS A 110 16.13 8.02 -10.52
C LYS A 110 16.19 6.52 -10.29
N ASP A 111 17.03 6.10 -9.36
CA ASP A 111 16.98 4.77 -8.76
C ASP A 111 15.94 4.80 -7.63
N PHE A 112 14.89 3.99 -7.80
CA PHE A 112 13.74 3.95 -6.91
C PHE A 112 13.73 2.71 -6.03
N LEU A 113 13.51 2.90 -4.73
CA LEU A 113 13.33 1.81 -3.76
C LEU A 113 11.91 1.81 -3.22
N ASN A 114 11.26 0.64 -3.25
CA ASN A 114 9.93 0.40 -2.69
C ASN A 114 10.01 -0.65 -1.59
N LEU A 115 9.72 -0.26 -0.36
CA LEU A 115 9.81 -1.09 0.84
C LEU A 115 8.42 -1.40 1.41
N PHE A 116 8.20 -2.62 1.92
CA PHE A 116 6.88 -3.17 2.24
C PHE A 116 5.98 -3.07 1.01
N SER A 117 6.53 -3.52 -0.11
CA SER A 117 6.06 -3.15 -1.43
C SER A 117 4.73 -3.75 -1.84
N TYR A 118 4.24 -4.74 -1.08
CA TYR A 118 2.99 -5.45 -1.38
C TYR A 118 3.00 -5.96 -2.83
N THR A 119 2.02 -5.60 -3.65
CA THR A 119 1.90 -6.01 -5.05
C THR A 119 2.72 -5.14 -6.02
N GLY A 120 3.62 -4.30 -5.52
CA GLY A 120 4.53 -3.50 -6.33
C GLY A 120 3.90 -2.37 -7.13
N SER A 121 2.66 -1.96 -6.83
CA SER A 121 1.96 -0.91 -7.57
C SER A 121 2.74 0.42 -7.60
N ALA A 122 3.42 0.80 -6.51
CA ALA A 122 4.27 1.99 -6.49
C ALA A 122 5.49 1.85 -7.42
N SER A 123 6.08 0.65 -7.51
CA SER A 123 7.20 0.36 -8.43
C SER A 123 6.76 0.45 -9.89
N VAL A 124 5.52 0.04 -10.21
CA VAL A 124 4.95 0.21 -11.56
C VAL A 124 4.85 1.69 -11.92
N HIS A 125 4.27 2.51 -11.02
CA HIS A 125 4.18 3.95 -11.27
C HIS A 125 5.54 4.62 -11.41
N ALA A 126 6.52 4.23 -10.59
CA ALA A 126 7.89 4.72 -10.69
C ALA A 126 8.55 4.36 -12.03
N GLY A 127 8.42 3.09 -12.44
CA GLY A 127 8.94 2.62 -13.72
C GLY A 127 8.33 3.35 -14.92
N LEU A 128 6.99 3.48 -14.95
CA LEU A 128 6.27 4.24 -15.98
C LEU A 128 6.58 5.74 -15.94
N GLY A 129 6.96 6.27 -14.78
CA GLY A 129 7.46 7.64 -14.60
C GLY A 129 8.90 7.85 -15.09
N GLY A 130 9.54 6.80 -15.62
CA GLY A 130 10.89 6.86 -16.18
C GLY A 130 11.98 6.68 -15.15
N ALA A 131 11.74 5.93 -14.07
CA ALA A 131 12.81 5.51 -13.16
C ALA A 131 13.91 4.78 -13.92
N ARG A 132 15.18 5.05 -13.61
CA ARG A 132 16.33 4.35 -14.16
C ARG A 132 16.35 2.88 -13.71
N SER A 133 15.99 2.67 -12.44
CA SER A 133 15.80 1.34 -11.87
C SER A 133 14.72 1.35 -10.78
N THR A 134 14.12 0.19 -10.53
CA THR A 134 13.24 -0.03 -9.37
C THR A 134 13.72 -1.25 -8.60
N THR A 135 13.87 -1.11 -7.28
CA THR A 135 14.11 -2.21 -6.34
C THR A 135 12.89 -2.33 -5.45
N THR A 136 12.24 -3.49 -5.48
CA THR A 136 10.96 -3.77 -4.83
C THR A 136 11.19 -4.85 -3.79
N VAL A 137 11.04 -4.51 -2.51
CA VAL A 137 11.36 -5.40 -1.39
C VAL A 137 10.11 -5.71 -0.57
N ASP A 138 9.83 -6.99 -0.39
CA ASP A 138 8.76 -7.49 0.47
C ASP A 138 9.14 -8.87 1.05
N MET A 139 8.58 -9.20 2.19
CA MET A 139 8.79 -10.51 2.81
C MET A 139 7.95 -11.61 2.16
N SER A 140 6.82 -11.25 1.57
CA SER A 140 5.85 -12.18 0.99
C SER A 140 6.21 -12.56 -0.44
N ARG A 141 6.55 -13.82 -0.66
CA ARG A 141 6.76 -14.37 -1.99
C ARG A 141 5.53 -14.19 -2.89
N THR A 142 4.34 -14.46 -2.36
CA THR A 142 3.07 -14.33 -3.11
C THR A 142 2.86 -12.90 -3.61
N TYR A 143 3.16 -11.90 -2.79
CA TYR A 143 3.02 -10.50 -3.21
C TYR A 143 4.10 -10.07 -4.19
N LEU A 144 5.31 -10.61 -4.09
CA LEU A 144 6.36 -10.36 -5.07
C LEU A 144 6.06 -11.02 -6.44
N GLU A 145 5.49 -12.23 -6.45
CA GLU A 145 5.00 -12.86 -7.69
C GLU A 145 3.88 -12.02 -8.33
N TRP A 146 3.05 -11.40 -7.53
CA TRP A 146 2.03 -10.45 -8.02
C TRP A 146 2.66 -9.15 -8.51
N ALA A 147 3.65 -8.61 -7.80
CA ALA A 147 4.42 -7.44 -8.24
C ALA A 147 5.12 -7.70 -9.58
N GLU A 148 5.66 -8.88 -9.79
CA GLU A 148 6.25 -9.28 -11.07
C GLU A 148 5.23 -9.25 -12.21
N ARG A 149 4.03 -9.79 -11.97
CA ARG A 149 2.92 -9.73 -12.95
C ARG A 149 2.54 -8.29 -13.27
N ASN A 150 2.48 -7.41 -12.26
CA ASN A 150 2.16 -6.00 -12.44
C ASN A 150 3.25 -5.27 -13.25
N LEU A 151 4.52 -5.51 -12.96
CA LEU A 151 5.64 -4.94 -13.71
C LEU A 151 5.62 -5.42 -15.18
N ARG A 152 5.48 -6.73 -15.40
CA ARG A 152 5.40 -7.32 -16.75
C ARG A 152 4.23 -6.80 -17.56
N LEU A 153 3.06 -6.61 -16.94
CA LEU A 153 1.87 -6.06 -17.59
C LEU A 153 2.13 -4.66 -18.18
N ASN A 154 3.06 -3.91 -17.60
CA ASN A 154 3.44 -2.57 -18.04
C ASN A 154 4.75 -2.53 -18.84
N GLY A 155 5.28 -3.68 -19.27
CA GLY A 155 6.53 -3.77 -20.02
C GLY A 155 7.80 -3.46 -19.20
N LEU A 156 7.67 -3.39 -17.88
CA LEU A 156 8.77 -3.11 -16.96
C LEU A 156 9.48 -4.44 -16.62
N THR A 157 10.35 -4.88 -17.52
CA THR A 157 11.07 -6.15 -17.42
C THR A 157 12.59 -5.94 -17.45
N GLY A 158 13.33 -6.99 -17.12
CA GLY A 158 14.80 -6.97 -17.18
C GLY A 158 15.46 -6.52 -15.88
N ARG A 159 16.78 -6.35 -15.94
CA ARG A 159 17.63 -6.14 -14.76
C ARG A 159 17.42 -4.82 -14.04
N ALA A 160 16.80 -3.85 -14.73
CA ALA A 160 16.49 -2.55 -14.12
C ALA A 160 15.36 -2.62 -13.07
N HIS A 161 14.50 -3.66 -13.13
CA HIS A 161 13.35 -3.81 -12.25
C HIS A 161 13.50 -5.07 -11.40
N ARG A 162 14.08 -4.91 -10.20
CA ARG A 162 14.40 -6.02 -9.31
C ARG A 162 13.34 -6.26 -8.26
N LEU A 163 13.07 -7.53 -7.99
CA LEU A 163 12.22 -8.00 -6.90
C LEU A 163 13.10 -8.72 -5.87
N MET A 164 12.96 -8.39 -4.61
CA MET A 164 13.76 -8.95 -3.53
C MET A 164 12.88 -9.46 -2.39
N GLN A 165 12.91 -10.77 -2.16
CA GLN A 165 12.23 -11.37 -1.03
C GLN A 165 13.13 -11.27 0.21
N ALA A 166 12.79 -10.37 1.13
CA ALA A 166 13.54 -10.18 2.37
C ALA A 166 12.64 -9.66 3.50
N ASP A 167 13.05 -9.90 4.74
CA ASP A 167 12.58 -9.08 5.85
C ASP A 167 13.09 -7.67 5.66
N VAL A 168 12.17 -6.72 5.47
CA VAL A 168 12.52 -5.34 5.09
C VAL A 168 13.44 -4.68 6.11
N LEU A 169 13.20 -4.87 7.42
CA LEU A 169 14.02 -4.23 8.45
C LEU A 169 15.42 -4.84 8.51
N GLY A 170 15.53 -6.16 8.34
CA GLY A 170 16.82 -6.84 8.21
C GLY A 170 17.59 -6.37 6.97
N TRP A 171 16.91 -6.35 5.83
CA TRP A 171 17.48 -5.89 4.57
C TRP A 171 17.96 -4.44 4.63
N LEU A 172 17.19 -3.54 5.27
CA LEU A 172 17.60 -2.15 5.47
C LEU A 172 18.90 -2.02 6.26
N ARG A 173 19.11 -2.83 7.28
CA ARG A 173 20.35 -2.80 8.09
C ARG A 173 21.58 -3.28 7.33
N GLU A 174 21.41 -4.25 6.44
CA GLU A 174 22.50 -4.93 5.72
C GLU A 174 22.82 -4.27 4.38
N SER A 175 21.85 -3.68 3.69
CA SER A 175 22.02 -3.11 2.37
C SER A 175 22.98 -1.91 2.39
N THR A 176 23.86 -1.86 1.39
CA THR A 176 24.79 -0.74 1.12
C THR A 176 24.41 0.03 -0.15
N GLU A 177 23.34 -0.38 -0.81
CA GLU A 177 22.86 0.28 -2.02
C GLU A 177 22.31 1.68 -1.71
N GLN A 178 22.36 2.56 -2.71
CA GLN A 178 21.86 3.93 -2.55
C GLN A 178 20.81 4.27 -3.61
N PHE A 179 19.83 5.06 -3.21
CA PHE A 179 18.66 5.40 -4.02
C PHE A 179 18.39 6.90 -4.02
N ASP A 180 17.79 7.39 -5.11
CA ASP A 180 17.42 8.79 -5.26
C ASP A 180 16.00 9.06 -4.72
N LEU A 181 15.14 8.04 -4.75
CA LEU A 181 13.77 8.11 -4.28
C LEU A 181 13.41 6.82 -3.56
N ILE A 182 12.97 6.94 -2.32
CA ILE A 182 12.55 5.80 -1.49
C ILE A 182 11.07 5.97 -1.14
N PHE A 183 10.27 4.95 -1.39
CA PHE A 183 8.91 4.85 -0.85
C PHE A 183 8.86 3.76 0.21
N ILE A 184 8.26 4.07 1.33
CA ILE A 184 8.09 3.13 2.44
C ILE A 184 6.72 3.34 3.10
N ASP A 185 5.94 2.26 3.19
CA ASP A 185 4.63 2.20 3.84
C ASP A 185 4.58 1.01 4.80
N PRO A 186 5.24 1.12 5.98
CA PRO A 186 5.35 0.03 6.91
C PRO A 186 4.01 -0.29 7.56
N PRO A 187 3.79 -1.53 7.99
CA PRO A 187 2.61 -1.89 8.78
C PRO A 187 2.60 -1.09 10.09
N THR A 188 1.39 -0.77 10.59
CA THR A 188 1.24 -0.10 11.89
C THR A 188 1.92 -0.86 13.01
N PHE A 189 1.82 -2.20 12.96
CA PHE A 189 2.40 -3.13 13.90
C PHE A 189 2.76 -4.45 13.22
N SER A 190 3.92 -5.01 13.54
CA SER A 190 4.34 -6.32 13.05
C SER A 190 4.95 -7.16 14.17
N ASN A 191 4.42 -8.39 14.32
CA ASN A 191 4.96 -9.45 15.20
C ASN A 191 5.49 -10.60 14.34
N SER A 192 6.45 -10.36 13.49
CA SER A 192 7.07 -11.46 12.74
C SER A 192 7.92 -12.30 13.67
N LYS A 193 7.74 -13.64 13.66
CA LYS A 193 8.64 -14.59 14.38
C LYS A 193 10.09 -14.53 13.87
N ARG A 194 10.33 -13.86 12.74
CA ARG A 194 11.65 -13.67 12.12
C ARG A 194 12.29 -12.34 12.52
N MET A 195 11.58 -11.48 13.24
CA MET A 195 12.10 -10.23 13.80
C MET A 195 12.43 -10.47 15.26
N GLU A 196 13.58 -10.00 15.70
CA GLU A 196 14.00 -10.06 17.10
C GLU A 196 13.05 -9.28 18.02
N ASP A 197 12.48 -8.17 17.52
CA ASP A 197 11.53 -7.31 18.23
C ASP A 197 10.26 -7.04 17.40
N ALA A 198 9.13 -6.83 18.10
CA ALA A 198 7.91 -6.34 17.49
C ALA A 198 8.09 -4.90 16.99
N PHE A 199 7.76 -4.64 15.73
CA PHE A 199 7.78 -3.30 15.15
C PHE A 199 6.48 -2.56 15.46
N ASP A 200 6.59 -1.30 15.92
CA ASP A 200 5.51 -0.32 16.01
C ASP A 200 5.94 0.97 15.32
N VAL A 201 5.19 1.40 14.30
CA VAL A 201 5.57 2.55 13.47
C VAL A 201 5.72 3.84 14.26
N GLN A 202 4.93 4.05 15.32
CA GLN A 202 5.05 5.25 16.16
C GLN A 202 6.33 5.24 16.99
N ARG A 203 6.67 4.08 17.57
CA ARG A 203 7.86 3.93 18.40
C ARG A 203 9.14 3.94 17.57
N ASP A 204 9.12 3.26 16.43
CA ASP A 204 10.33 2.85 15.72
C ASP A 204 10.66 3.69 14.48
N HIS A 205 9.82 4.70 14.12
CA HIS A 205 10.02 5.45 12.88
C HIS A 205 11.34 6.21 12.81
N ILE A 206 11.88 6.74 13.93
CA ILE A 206 13.18 7.43 13.91
C ILE A 206 14.33 6.44 13.65
N ARG A 207 14.30 5.25 14.26
CA ARG A 207 15.26 4.18 13.94
C ARG A 207 15.18 3.82 12.46
N LEU A 208 13.95 3.66 11.94
CA LEU A 208 13.72 3.40 10.52
C LEU A 208 14.32 4.51 9.63
N MET A 209 14.15 5.78 10.00
CA MET A 209 14.73 6.90 9.27
C MET A 209 16.26 6.93 9.31
N THR A 210 16.87 6.44 10.38
CA THR A 210 18.34 6.28 10.46
C THR A 210 18.84 5.31 9.39
N ASP A 211 18.20 4.16 9.25
CA ASP A 211 18.57 3.18 8.24
C ASP A 211 18.30 3.69 6.81
N LEU A 212 17.15 4.33 6.58
CA LEU A 212 16.78 4.91 5.30
C LEU A 212 17.71 6.04 4.85
N LYS A 213 18.15 6.90 5.78
CA LYS A 213 19.10 7.98 5.49
C LYS A 213 20.40 7.43 4.91
N ARG A 214 20.89 6.32 5.43
CA ARG A 214 22.12 5.66 4.93
C ARG A 214 22.00 5.22 3.47
N LEU A 215 20.79 4.80 3.06
CA LEU A 215 20.50 4.39 1.69
C LEU A 215 20.08 5.55 0.77
N LEU A 216 19.90 6.74 1.31
CA LEU A 216 19.44 7.91 0.55
C LEU A 216 20.65 8.66 -0.04
N ARG A 217 20.67 8.83 -1.36
CA ARG A 217 21.68 9.69 -2.02
C ARG A 217 21.50 11.15 -1.62
N LYS A 218 22.60 11.91 -1.73
CA LYS A 218 22.54 13.37 -1.57
C LYS A 218 21.50 13.98 -2.52
N GLY A 219 20.59 14.78 -1.97
CA GLY A 219 19.47 15.37 -2.72
C GLY A 219 18.31 14.41 -2.99
N GLY A 220 18.37 13.19 -2.46
CA GLY A 220 17.29 12.21 -2.55
C GLY A 220 16.09 12.55 -1.66
N THR A 221 15.00 11.82 -1.86
CA THR A 221 13.74 12.03 -1.14
C THR A 221 13.20 10.69 -0.65
N ILE A 222 12.72 10.66 0.60
CA ILE A 222 11.92 9.56 1.12
C ILE A 222 10.46 10.01 1.13
N MET A 223 9.57 9.23 0.53
CA MET A 223 8.13 9.33 0.78
C MET A 223 7.78 8.26 1.81
N PHE A 224 7.43 8.73 3.00
CA PHE A 224 7.02 7.88 4.12
C PHE A 224 5.52 7.96 4.30
N SER A 225 4.86 6.82 4.28
CA SER A 225 3.43 6.68 4.53
C SER A 225 3.17 5.71 5.68
N ASN A 226 2.02 5.81 6.33
CA ASN A 226 1.48 4.83 7.24
C ASN A 226 -0.01 5.07 7.48
N ASN A 227 -0.74 4.06 7.95
CA ASN A 227 -2.17 4.16 8.26
C ASN A 227 -2.47 4.16 9.78
N LYS A 228 -1.48 4.46 10.63
CA LYS A 228 -1.68 4.58 12.07
C LYS A 228 -2.47 5.84 12.41
N ARG A 229 -3.67 5.67 12.95
CA ARG A 229 -4.47 6.81 13.45
C ARG A 229 -3.74 7.53 14.58
N GLY A 230 -3.70 8.85 14.48
CA GLY A 230 -3.03 9.69 15.47
C GLY A 230 -1.51 9.57 15.47
N PHE A 231 -0.90 9.09 14.38
CA PHE A 231 0.55 9.11 14.22
C PHE A 231 1.09 10.53 14.37
N ARG A 232 2.18 10.65 15.09
CA ARG A 232 2.89 11.93 15.28
C ARG A 232 4.34 11.76 14.83
N MET A 233 4.74 12.58 13.87
CA MET A 233 6.12 12.62 13.41
C MET A 233 6.99 13.26 14.51
N ASP A 234 8.08 12.61 14.86
CA ASP A 234 9.12 13.18 15.74
C ASP A 234 10.05 14.06 14.91
N HIS A 235 9.73 15.35 14.86
CA HIS A 235 10.50 16.33 14.11
C HIS A 235 11.87 16.59 14.74
N ASP A 236 12.00 16.51 16.06
CA ASP A 236 13.27 16.71 16.77
C ASP A 236 14.21 15.52 16.49
N GLY A 237 13.69 14.30 16.53
CA GLY A 237 14.43 13.10 16.14
C GLY A 237 14.90 13.15 14.69
N LEU A 238 14.06 13.63 13.75
CA LEU A 238 14.48 13.84 12.37
C LEU A 238 15.55 14.91 12.23
N ALA A 239 15.42 16.06 12.93
CA ALA A 239 16.38 17.13 12.90
C ALA A 239 17.76 16.68 13.42
N ALA A 240 17.79 15.87 14.48
CA ALA A 240 19.02 15.23 14.99
C ALA A 240 19.70 14.33 13.94
N LEU A 241 18.92 13.75 13.02
CA LEU A 241 19.43 13.02 11.87
C LEU A 241 19.81 13.93 10.67
N GLY A 242 19.65 15.27 10.77
CA GLY A 242 19.83 16.18 9.64
C GLY A 242 18.78 15.96 8.54
N LEU A 243 17.59 15.56 8.92
CA LEU A 243 16.44 15.38 8.05
C LEU A 243 15.32 16.35 8.42
N LYS A 244 14.48 16.69 7.43
CA LYS A 244 13.23 17.43 7.64
C LYS A 244 12.09 16.74 6.96
N ALA A 245 10.91 16.78 7.55
CA ALA A 245 9.68 16.21 7.01
C ALA A 245 8.66 17.28 6.68
N GLN A 246 8.09 17.18 5.48
CA GLN A 246 6.94 17.96 5.04
C GLN A 246 5.74 17.04 4.97
N GLU A 247 4.71 17.31 5.75
CA GLU A 247 3.45 16.56 5.67
C GLU A 247 2.72 16.88 4.36
N ILE A 248 2.31 15.80 3.68
CA ILE A 248 1.57 15.89 2.43
C ILE A 248 0.28 15.04 2.45
N SER A 249 -0.16 14.55 3.61
CA SER A 249 -1.33 13.67 3.76
C SER A 249 -2.55 14.20 3.00
N GLN A 250 -2.86 15.49 3.15
CA GLN A 250 -4.00 16.10 2.45
C GLN A 250 -3.81 16.22 0.93
N LYS A 251 -2.56 16.28 0.45
CA LYS A 251 -2.24 16.35 -0.98
C LYS A 251 -2.29 14.98 -1.65
N THR A 252 -2.18 13.90 -0.86
CA THR A 252 -2.25 12.52 -1.33
C THR A 252 -3.63 11.89 -1.15
N LEU A 253 -4.54 12.58 -0.46
CA LEU A 253 -5.90 12.13 -0.22
C LEU A 253 -6.80 12.48 -1.42
N SER A 254 -7.42 11.49 -2.02
CA SER A 254 -8.40 11.70 -3.10
C SER A 254 -9.80 12.01 -2.54
N GLN A 255 -10.65 12.64 -3.36
CA GLN A 255 -11.97 13.13 -2.97
C GLN A 255 -12.88 12.03 -2.41
N ASP A 256 -12.83 10.82 -2.93
CA ASP A 256 -13.61 9.66 -2.48
C ASP A 256 -13.22 9.20 -1.06
N PHE A 257 -12.01 9.52 -0.59
CA PHE A 257 -11.56 9.28 0.79
C PHE A 257 -11.66 10.52 1.70
N ALA A 258 -12.20 11.66 1.21
CA ALA A 258 -12.27 12.92 1.98
C ALA A 258 -13.05 12.82 3.30
N ARG A 259 -13.95 11.83 3.44
CA ARG A 259 -14.68 11.54 4.68
C ARG A 259 -13.78 10.98 5.78
N ASN A 260 -12.66 10.34 5.42
CA ASN A 260 -11.71 9.76 6.36
C ASN A 260 -10.31 10.35 6.11
N ARG A 261 -10.13 11.59 6.56
CA ARG A 261 -8.85 12.33 6.38
C ARG A 261 -7.66 11.68 7.06
N GLN A 262 -7.88 10.69 7.92
CA GLN A 262 -6.85 9.93 8.63
C GLN A 262 -6.74 8.48 8.11
N ILE A 263 -7.15 8.21 6.86
CA ILE A 263 -7.05 6.88 6.28
C ILE A 263 -5.58 6.48 6.10
N HIS A 264 -4.74 7.44 5.73
CA HIS A 264 -3.29 7.35 5.75
C HIS A 264 -2.66 8.68 6.14
N ASN A 265 -1.41 8.62 6.54
CA ASN A 265 -0.53 9.76 6.76
C ASN A 265 0.60 9.66 5.73
N CYS A 266 1.08 10.81 5.21
CA CYS A 266 2.14 10.81 4.21
C CYS A 266 3.05 12.03 4.36
N TRP A 267 4.37 11.83 4.26
CA TRP A 267 5.40 12.86 4.35
C TRP A 267 6.42 12.72 3.22
N LEU A 268 6.94 13.86 2.77
CA LEU A 268 8.19 13.92 2.04
C LEU A 268 9.30 14.28 3.04
N ILE A 269 10.33 13.44 3.09
CA ILE A 269 11.48 13.59 3.97
C ILE A 269 12.72 13.79 3.12
N THR A 270 13.48 14.86 3.41
CA THR A 270 14.70 15.23 2.69
C THR A 270 15.79 15.63 3.68
N ALA A 271 17.01 15.79 3.22
CA ALA A 271 18.04 16.45 4.01
C ALA A 271 17.55 17.86 4.45
N ALA A 272 17.94 18.28 5.67
CA ALA A 272 17.59 19.57 6.23
C ALA A 272 18.30 20.71 5.51
#